data_4820f221d2382e721cd12eb3e817e454
#
_entry.id   4820f221d2382e721cd12eb3e817e454
#
_cell.length_a   1.000
_cell.length_b   1.000
_cell.length_c   1.000
_cell.angle_alpha   90.00
_cell.angle_beta   90.00
_cell.angle_gamma   90.00
#
_symmetry.space_group_name_H-M   'P 1'
#
loop_
_entity.id
_entity.type
_entity.pdbx_description
1 polymer ?
#
loop_
_entity_poly.entity_id
_entity_poly.type
_entity_poly.pdbx_seq_one_letter_code
_entity_poly.pdbx_strand_id
1 'polypeptide(L)'
;RNSAPPFPIQEQGGIQRLGLVVHQRRKGTYVYDQYLIVLDGKTLNPTLISRVPILSVNAAALANDAGFRKNDGVCYVSAALVVNEELRLFFNLFDCRTCVISLTMPELIAKLDDRQAFAQVDLT
;
A
#
# COMPACT_ATOMS: atom_id res chain seq x y z
N ARG A 1 4.33 -9.65 -4.61
CA ARG A 1 3.30 -9.65 -5.66
C ARG A 1 2.49 -8.36 -5.63
N ASN A 2 1.96 -7.99 -6.78
CA ASN A 2 1.04 -6.87 -6.91
C ASN A 2 -0.28 -7.20 -6.19
N SER A 3 -0.82 -6.20 -5.49
CA SER A 3 -2.12 -6.36 -4.83
C SER A 3 -3.25 -5.75 -5.63
N ALA A 4 -3.01 -4.60 -6.27
CA ALA A 4 -4.01 -3.86 -7.04
C ALA A 4 -3.35 -3.23 -8.27
N PRO A 5 -4.14 -2.84 -9.29
CA PRO A 5 -3.59 -2.07 -10.39
C PRO A 5 -2.93 -0.78 -9.92
N PRO A 6 -1.93 -0.26 -10.65
CA PRO A 6 -1.31 1.01 -10.31
C PRO A 6 -2.30 2.17 -10.33
N PHE A 7 -2.05 3.17 -9.51
CA PHE A 7 -2.84 4.39 -9.45
C PHE A 7 -1.97 5.61 -9.78
N PRO A 8 -2.55 6.67 -10.37
CA PRO A 8 -1.77 7.86 -10.72
C PRO A 8 -1.45 8.71 -9.49
N ILE A 9 -0.23 9.24 -9.43
CA ILE A 9 0.17 10.26 -8.49
C ILE A 9 0.48 11.50 -9.31
N GLN A 10 -0.44 12.47 -9.30
CA GLN A 10 -0.27 13.72 -10.03
C GLN A 10 0.27 14.79 -9.09
N GLU A 11 1.33 15.44 -9.51
CA GLU A 11 1.93 16.57 -8.84
C GLU A 11 1.78 17.84 -9.67
N GLN A 12 1.88 19.00 -9.01
CA GLN A 12 1.97 20.26 -9.71
C GLN A 12 3.22 20.26 -10.59
N GLY A 13 3.08 20.71 -11.84
CA GLY A 13 4.16 20.73 -12.80
C GLY A 13 4.17 19.57 -13.81
N GLY A 14 3.18 18.69 -13.75
CA GLY A 14 2.95 17.68 -14.78
C GLY A 14 3.81 16.42 -14.68
N ILE A 15 4.60 16.26 -13.62
CA ILE A 15 5.34 15.03 -13.39
C ILE A 15 4.35 13.99 -12.90
N GLN A 16 4.15 12.95 -13.69
CA GLN A 16 3.31 11.82 -13.32
C GLN A 16 4.18 10.70 -12.75
N ARG A 17 3.76 10.22 -11.60
CA ARG A 17 4.25 9.00 -11.00
C ARG A 17 3.10 8.03 -10.84
N LEU A 18 3.41 6.76 -10.72
CA LEU A 18 2.42 5.73 -10.43
C LEU A 18 2.71 5.11 -9.08
N GLY A 19 1.67 4.89 -8.31
CA GLY A 19 1.76 4.10 -7.09
C GLY A 19 1.36 2.66 -7.35
N LEU A 20 2.09 1.72 -6.78
CA LEU A 20 1.81 0.30 -6.87
C LEU A 20 1.86 -0.31 -5.48
N VAL A 21 0.75 -0.86 -5.03
CA VAL A 21 0.72 -1.59 -3.76
C VAL A 21 1.13 -3.03 -4.01
N VAL A 22 2.09 -3.49 -3.25
CA VAL A 22 2.57 -4.87 -3.28
C VAL A 22 2.46 -5.47 -1.89
N HIS A 23 2.36 -6.78 -1.81
CA HIS A 23 2.32 -7.46 -0.54
C HIS A 23 3.45 -8.45 -0.40
N GLN A 24 3.88 -8.64 0.85
CA GLN A 24 4.90 -9.61 1.22
C GLN A 24 4.43 -10.38 2.45
N ARG A 25 4.51 -11.69 2.38
CA ARG A 25 4.22 -12.53 3.52
C ARG A 25 5.42 -12.54 4.47
N ARG A 26 5.18 -12.33 5.76
CA ARG A 26 6.22 -12.55 6.78
C ARG A 26 6.57 -14.02 6.83
N LYS A 27 7.86 -14.29 6.85
CA LYS A 27 8.39 -15.65 6.87
C LYS A 27 7.82 -16.43 8.06
N GLY A 28 7.30 -17.64 7.79
CA GLY A 28 6.75 -18.51 8.81
C GLY A 28 5.37 -18.14 9.33
N THR A 29 4.71 -17.18 8.70
CA THR A 29 3.39 -16.71 9.11
C THR A 29 2.43 -16.60 7.94
N TYR A 30 1.16 -16.34 8.23
CA TYR A 30 0.15 -15.96 7.23
C TYR A 30 -0.12 -14.45 7.25
N VAL A 31 0.77 -13.66 7.87
CA VAL A 31 0.65 -12.21 7.91
C VAL A 31 1.24 -11.62 6.64
N TYR A 32 0.45 -10.79 5.95
CA TYR A 32 0.86 -10.09 4.74
C TYR A 32 0.96 -8.60 5.03
N ASP A 33 2.14 -8.06 4.80
CA ASP A 33 2.40 -6.63 4.90
C ASP A 33 2.25 -6.00 3.53
N GLN A 34 1.65 -4.82 3.46
CA GLN A 34 1.46 -4.07 2.23
C GLN A 34 2.49 -2.95 2.16
N TYR A 35 3.16 -2.85 1.03
CA TYR A 35 4.15 -1.81 0.76
C TYR A 35 3.73 -0.98 -0.44
N LEU A 36 4.17 0.25 -0.49
CA LEU A 36 3.98 1.11 -1.64
C LEU A 36 5.29 1.25 -2.41
N ILE A 37 5.25 0.95 -3.70
CA ILE A 37 6.32 1.22 -4.64
C ILE A 37 5.86 2.38 -5.52
N VAL A 38 6.74 3.35 -5.74
CA VAL A 38 6.48 4.46 -6.66
C VAL A 38 7.28 4.22 -7.93
N LEU A 39 6.58 4.30 -9.05
CA LEU A 39 7.14 4.12 -10.38
C LEU A 39 7.22 5.46 -11.10
N ASP A 40 8.26 5.63 -11.90
CA ASP A 40 8.30 6.72 -12.87
C ASP A 40 7.18 6.51 -13.90
N GLY A 41 6.40 7.56 -14.17
CA GLY A 41 5.23 7.45 -15.06
C GLY A 41 5.56 7.25 -16.53
N LYS A 42 6.80 7.53 -16.95
CA LYS A 42 7.25 7.34 -18.33
C LYS A 42 7.95 6.01 -18.55
N THR A 43 8.89 5.70 -17.66
CA THR A 43 9.74 4.50 -17.82
C THR A 43 9.18 3.29 -17.11
N LEU A 44 8.27 3.48 -16.17
CA LEU A 44 7.73 2.47 -15.26
C LEU A 44 8.80 1.85 -14.35
N ASN A 45 9.95 2.48 -14.25
CA ASN A 45 10.98 2.04 -13.32
C ASN A 45 10.61 2.40 -11.89
N PRO A 46 10.85 1.52 -10.93
CA PRO A 46 10.65 1.85 -9.53
C PRO A 46 11.66 2.91 -9.09
N THR A 47 11.18 3.90 -8.35
CA THR A 47 12.00 5.01 -7.85
C THR A 47 12.02 5.09 -6.34
N LEU A 48 10.93 4.72 -5.68
CA LEU A 48 10.80 4.75 -4.23
C LEU A 48 10.10 3.48 -3.74
N ILE A 49 10.44 3.09 -2.53
CA ILE A 49 9.72 2.03 -1.81
C ILE A 49 9.52 2.46 -0.36
N SER A 50 8.33 2.20 0.19
CA SER A 50 8.07 2.48 1.60
C SER A 50 8.98 1.63 2.49
N ARG A 51 9.58 2.26 3.51
CA ARG A 51 10.51 1.56 4.41
C ARG A 51 9.79 0.63 5.38
N VAL A 52 8.55 0.98 5.69
CA VAL A 52 7.67 0.20 6.56
C VAL A 52 6.39 -0.11 5.81
N PRO A 53 5.64 -1.15 6.22
CA PRO A 53 4.35 -1.41 5.60
C PRO A 53 3.41 -0.19 5.70
N ILE A 54 2.73 0.12 4.61
CA ILE A 54 1.69 1.15 4.61
C ILE A 54 0.41 0.65 5.25
N LEU A 55 0.23 -0.66 5.27
CA LEU A 55 -0.88 -1.33 5.90
C LEU A 55 -0.40 -2.68 6.41
N SER A 56 -0.64 -2.93 7.67
CA SER A 56 -0.28 -4.19 8.32
C SER A 56 -1.38 -4.54 9.31
N VAL A 57 -1.74 -5.81 9.36
CA VAL A 57 -2.79 -6.27 10.27
C VAL A 57 -2.17 -6.70 11.58
N ASN A 58 -2.65 -6.11 12.67
CA ASN A 58 -2.31 -6.59 14.00
C ASN A 58 -3.20 -7.77 14.35
N ALA A 59 -2.70 -8.98 14.11
CA ALA A 59 -3.43 -10.20 14.40
C ALA A 59 -3.82 -10.34 15.88
N ALA A 60 -2.98 -9.83 16.79
CA ALA A 60 -3.28 -9.90 18.23
C ALA A 60 -4.47 -8.99 18.61
N ALA A 61 -4.57 -7.81 18.02
CA ALA A 61 -5.71 -6.92 18.25
C ALA A 61 -7.02 -7.47 17.70
N LEU A 62 -6.93 -8.28 16.66
CA LEU A 62 -8.09 -8.84 15.95
C LEU A 62 -8.50 -10.23 16.48
N ALA A 63 -7.66 -10.88 17.27
CA ALA A 63 -7.94 -12.21 17.82
C ALA A 63 -9.16 -12.26 18.72
N ASN A 64 -9.59 -11.11 19.25
CA ASN A 64 -10.77 -10.99 20.12
C ASN A 64 -12.06 -10.72 19.33
N ASP A 65 -11.98 -10.54 18.03
CA ASP A 65 -13.16 -10.29 17.19
C ASP A 65 -13.76 -11.64 16.77
N ALA A 66 -15.05 -11.82 17.08
CA ALA A 66 -15.75 -13.05 16.76
C ALA A 66 -15.77 -13.32 15.27
N GLY A 67 -15.33 -14.50 14.85
CA GLY A 67 -15.31 -14.90 13.45
C GLY A 67 -13.93 -14.95 12.82
N PHE A 68 -12.89 -14.55 13.53
CA PHE A 68 -11.53 -14.74 13.03
C PHE A 68 -11.03 -16.15 13.27
N ARG A 69 -10.43 -16.70 12.24
CA ARG A 69 -9.84 -18.03 12.27
C ARG A 69 -8.35 -17.96 12.57
N LYS A 70 -7.77 -19.09 12.90
CA LYS A 70 -6.39 -19.25 13.36
C LYS A 70 -5.30 -18.74 12.39
N ASN A 71 -5.61 -18.50 11.13
CA ASN A 71 -4.63 -18.08 10.10
C ASN A 71 -4.95 -16.71 9.51
N ASP A 72 -5.54 -15.84 10.31
CA ASP A 72 -6.22 -14.66 9.81
C ASP A 72 -5.34 -13.41 9.81
N GLY A 73 -4.08 -13.53 9.44
CA GLY A 73 -3.24 -12.39 9.11
C GLY A 73 -3.32 -11.95 7.66
N VAL A 74 -4.24 -12.55 6.90
CA VAL A 74 -4.38 -12.28 5.47
C VAL A 74 -5.04 -10.93 5.24
N CYS A 75 -4.33 -10.04 4.58
CA CYS A 75 -4.80 -8.73 4.20
C CYS A 75 -4.35 -8.45 2.77
N TYR A 76 -5.27 -8.15 1.90
CA TYR A 76 -4.96 -7.79 0.52
C TYR A 76 -5.62 -6.48 0.14
N VAL A 77 -4.83 -5.58 -0.44
CA VAL A 77 -5.37 -4.43 -1.12
C VAL A 77 -5.89 -4.89 -2.49
N SER A 78 -7.19 -4.85 -2.68
CA SER A 78 -7.85 -5.32 -3.90
C SER A 78 -8.06 -4.22 -4.92
N ALA A 79 -8.11 -2.96 -4.48
CA ALA A 79 -8.27 -1.81 -5.36
C ALA A 79 -7.61 -0.57 -4.77
N ALA A 80 -7.10 0.28 -5.64
CA ALA A 80 -6.56 1.58 -5.30
C ALA A 80 -7.17 2.59 -6.28
N LEU A 81 -7.95 3.53 -5.76
CA LEU A 81 -8.65 4.52 -6.56
C LEU A 81 -8.30 5.93 -6.11
N VAL A 82 -8.13 6.82 -7.08
CA VAL A 82 -7.96 8.25 -6.80
C VAL A 82 -9.25 8.95 -7.22
N VAL A 83 -9.93 9.55 -6.24
CA VAL A 83 -11.18 10.27 -6.42
C VAL A 83 -11.07 11.62 -5.74
N ASN A 84 -11.20 12.72 -6.49
CA ASN A 84 -11.15 14.07 -5.94
C ASN A 84 -9.90 14.33 -5.07
N GLU A 85 -8.73 13.97 -5.60
CA GLU A 85 -7.43 14.11 -4.91
C GLU A 85 -7.30 13.29 -3.62
N GLU A 86 -8.13 12.27 -3.49
CA GLU A 86 -8.08 11.35 -2.38
C GLU A 86 -7.77 9.94 -2.88
N LEU A 87 -6.71 9.34 -2.34
CA LEU A 87 -6.40 7.94 -2.58
C LEU A 87 -7.22 7.09 -1.62
N ARG A 88 -7.97 6.16 -2.17
CA ARG A 88 -8.73 5.17 -1.41
C ARG A 88 -8.17 3.79 -1.68
N LEU A 89 -7.75 3.11 -0.63
CA LEU A 89 -7.29 1.74 -0.70
C LEU A 89 -8.36 0.83 -0.11
N PHE A 90 -8.89 -0.04 -0.95
CA PHE A 90 -9.86 -1.05 -0.54
C PHE A 90 -9.10 -2.34 -0.26
N PHE A 91 -9.34 -2.91 0.90
CA PHE A 91 -8.65 -4.13 1.30
C PHE A 91 -9.58 -5.09 1.98
N ASN A 92 -9.26 -6.36 1.86
CA ASN A 92 -9.98 -7.43 2.51
C ASN A 92 -9.20 -7.90 3.73
N LEU A 93 -9.88 -7.98 4.87
CA LEU A 93 -9.33 -8.56 6.07
C LEU A 93 -9.84 -9.99 6.20
N PHE A 94 -8.90 -10.94 6.27
CA PHE A 94 -9.17 -12.34 6.60
C PHE A 94 -10.20 -13.00 5.65
N ASP A 95 -10.29 -12.51 4.42
CA ASP A 95 -11.28 -12.97 3.44
C ASP A 95 -12.75 -12.83 3.88
N CYS A 96 -13.01 -12.08 4.97
CA CYS A 96 -14.37 -11.94 5.49
C CYS A 96 -14.86 -10.50 5.64
N ARG A 97 -13.98 -9.49 5.56
CA ARG A 97 -14.36 -8.09 5.66
C ARG A 97 -13.70 -7.27 4.57
N THR A 98 -14.47 -6.37 3.98
CA THR A 98 -13.96 -5.35 3.06
C THR A 98 -13.87 -4.03 3.81
N CYS A 99 -12.70 -3.42 3.78
CA CYS A 99 -12.41 -2.17 4.47
C CYS A 99 -11.85 -1.16 3.48
N VAL A 100 -11.91 0.11 3.85
CA VAL A 100 -11.31 1.19 3.08
C VAL A 100 -10.51 2.10 3.99
N ILE A 101 -9.33 2.50 3.54
CA ILE A 101 -8.57 3.61 4.12
C ILE A 101 -8.38 4.69 3.08
N SER A 102 -8.34 5.92 3.53
CA SER A 102 -8.22 7.09 2.67
C SER A 102 -7.04 7.96 3.07
N LEU A 103 -6.41 8.56 2.06
CA LEU A 103 -5.29 9.46 2.23
C LEU A 103 -5.41 10.54 1.16
N THR A 104 -5.26 11.82 1.53
CA THR A 104 -5.26 12.87 0.52
C THR A 104 -3.99 12.81 -0.33
N MET A 105 -4.09 13.24 -1.58
CA MET A 105 -2.91 13.26 -2.46
C MET A 105 -1.79 14.16 -1.92
N PRO A 106 -2.07 15.36 -1.37
CA PRO A 106 -1.02 16.15 -0.72
C PRO A 106 -0.34 15.44 0.46
N GLU A 107 -1.09 14.71 1.28
CA GLU A 107 -0.50 13.92 2.38
C GLU A 107 0.40 12.81 1.84
N LEU A 108 -0.02 12.14 0.79
CA LEU A 108 0.79 11.10 0.16
C LEU A 108 2.08 11.70 -0.40
N ILE A 109 2.00 12.79 -1.16
CA ILE A 109 3.16 13.44 -1.77
C ILE A 109 4.15 13.89 -0.69
N ALA A 110 3.64 14.47 0.41
CA ALA A 110 4.50 14.85 1.53
C ALA A 110 5.26 13.65 2.13
N LYS A 111 4.60 12.50 2.21
CA LYS A 111 5.25 11.26 2.68
C LYS A 111 6.31 10.75 1.71
N LEU A 112 6.10 10.89 0.41
CA LEU A 112 7.07 10.45 -0.61
C LEU A 112 8.38 11.24 -0.52
N ASP A 113 8.33 12.49 -0.06
CA ASP A 113 9.51 13.33 0.10
C ASP A 113 10.25 13.09 1.42
N ASP A 114 9.66 12.31 2.32
CA ASP A 114 10.25 11.97 3.60
C ASP A 114 11.18 10.75 3.45
N ARG A 115 12.47 10.99 3.64
CA ARG A 115 13.51 9.94 3.54
C ARG A 115 13.43 8.88 4.62
N GLN A 116 12.74 9.17 5.73
CA GLN A 116 12.48 8.17 6.77
C GLN A 116 11.32 7.26 6.41
N ALA A 117 10.38 7.74 5.60
CA ALA A 117 9.21 6.98 5.18
C ALA A 117 9.48 6.16 3.91
N PHE A 118 10.27 6.70 2.98
CA PHE A 118 10.55 6.08 1.68
C PHE A 118 12.03 6.03 1.39
N ALA A 119 12.46 4.89 0.90
CA ALA A 119 13.81 4.66 0.40
C ALA A 119 13.85 4.84 -1.11
N GLN A 120 14.93 5.44 -1.62
CA GLN A 120 15.19 5.46 -3.05
C GLN A 120 15.59 4.07 -3.51
N VAL A 121 15.07 3.67 -4.66
CA VAL A 121 15.44 2.42 -5.29
C VAL A 121 16.63 2.66 -6.19
N ASP A 122 17.71 1.90 -5.97
CA ASP A 122 18.90 1.93 -6.80
C ASP A 122 18.81 0.78 -7.82
N LEU A 123 18.80 1.15 -9.10
CA LEU A 123 18.68 0.20 -10.20
C LEU A 123 20.04 -0.18 -10.83
N THR A 124 21.14 0.30 -10.26
CA THR A 124 22.47 -0.05 -10.77
C THR A 124 22.99 -1.38 -10.29
#